data_2cbb996c3ebad30d17dc5be5974d4477
#
_entry.id   2cbb996c3ebad30d17dc5be5974d4477
#
_cell.length_a   1.000
_cell.length_b   1.000
_cell.length_c   1.000
_cell.angle_alpha   90.00
_cell.angle_beta   90.00
_cell.angle_gamma   90.00
#
_symmetry.space_group_name_H-M   'P 1'
#
loop_
_entity.id
_entity.type
_entity.pdbx_description
1 polymer ?
#
loop_
_entity_poly.entity_id
_entity_poly.type
_entity_poly.pdbx_seq_one_letter_code
_entity_poly.pdbx_strand_id
1 'polypeptide(L)'
;MLKSTLDKYTTGHFRRPAIKLSVFCGVSVDGFLARPDHALDFLDAGGQEPHGFEEFYAGVDVVVIGRKTFEVVLTFGEWSYGKKPVVVLSSRPVDFSSIKSGVVEQMSGEPAEIVAQLEARSFKHAYIDGGITIQRFLAARCINRLVITRVPVLIGAGIPLFGPLPRDINLRHVATRSYKSGLVQSEYEIDAEAQIQ
;
A
#
# COMPACT_ATOMS: atom_id res chain seq x y z
N MET A 1 13.19 17.37 -48.58
CA MET A 1 12.86 18.27 -47.46
C MET A 1 11.69 17.69 -46.71
N LEU A 2 11.92 16.93 -45.67
CA LEU A 2 10.95 16.49 -44.65
C LEU A 2 11.75 15.82 -43.52
N LYS A 3 12.51 16.64 -42.77
CA LYS A 3 13.05 16.34 -41.43
C LYS A 3 12.51 17.41 -40.51
N SER A 4 12.09 17.01 -39.34
CA SER A 4 11.69 17.81 -38.18
C SER A 4 10.20 17.78 -37.84
N THR A 5 9.75 16.70 -37.23
CA THR A 5 8.60 16.76 -36.27
C THR A 5 8.61 15.57 -35.30
N LEU A 6 9.77 15.00 -34.93
CA LEU A 6 9.87 13.84 -34.04
C LEU A 6 10.66 14.09 -32.74
N ASP A 7 10.90 15.36 -32.39
CA ASP A 7 11.70 15.72 -31.19
C ASP A 7 10.86 16.46 -30.15
N LYS A 8 9.72 15.91 -29.73
CA LYS A 8 8.91 16.46 -28.60
C LYS A 8 8.47 15.44 -27.55
N TYR A 9 9.03 14.26 -27.53
CA TYR A 9 8.93 13.37 -26.37
C TYR A 9 10.27 13.35 -25.65
N THR A 10 10.57 14.47 -25.01
CA THR A 10 11.67 14.59 -24.07
C THR A 10 11.49 13.52 -22.99
N THR A 11 12.46 12.65 -22.89
CA THR A 11 12.73 11.70 -21.82
C THR A 11 12.58 12.37 -20.47
N GLY A 12 11.38 12.30 -19.91
CA GLY A 12 11.15 12.60 -18.51
C GLY A 12 11.96 11.58 -17.70
N HIS A 13 13.09 11.99 -17.15
CA HIS A 13 13.82 11.21 -16.16
C HIS A 13 12.83 10.97 -15.01
N PHE A 14 12.34 9.76 -14.90
CA PHE A 14 11.53 9.33 -13.75
C PHE A 14 12.47 9.33 -12.54
N ARG A 15 12.56 10.47 -11.86
CA ARG A 15 13.34 10.60 -10.64
C ARG A 15 12.71 9.67 -9.60
N ARG A 16 13.48 8.70 -9.11
CA ARG A 16 13.03 7.86 -7.98
C ARG A 16 12.52 8.77 -6.88
N PRO A 17 11.31 8.53 -6.34
CA PRO A 17 10.87 9.23 -5.14
C PRO A 17 11.95 9.07 -4.06
N ALA A 18 12.27 10.15 -3.36
CA ALA A 18 13.19 10.10 -2.21
C ALA A 18 12.54 9.39 -1.02
N ILE A 19 11.21 9.25 -1.06
CA ILE A 19 10.41 8.51 -0.08
C ILE A 19 10.24 7.05 -0.51
N LYS A 20 10.41 6.11 0.42
CA LYS A 20 10.11 4.69 0.24
C LYS A 20 8.62 4.46 0.47
N LEU A 21 7.94 3.81 -0.48
CA LEU A 21 6.55 3.39 -0.32
C LEU A 21 6.49 1.87 -0.20
N SER A 22 5.94 1.39 0.89
CA SER A 22 5.87 -0.03 1.21
C SER A 22 4.44 -0.47 1.50
N VAL A 23 4.13 -1.69 1.11
CA VAL A 23 2.93 -2.42 1.48
C VAL A 23 3.30 -3.51 2.47
N PHE A 24 2.52 -3.68 3.52
CA PHE A 24 2.58 -4.79 4.44
C PHE A 24 1.16 -5.28 4.69
N CYS A 25 0.80 -6.46 4.22
CA CYS A 25 -0.58 -6.92 4.32
C CYS A 25 -0.69 -8.44 4.48
N GLY A 26 -1.79 -8.86 5.12
CA GLY A 26 -2.28 -10.22 5.10
C GLY A 26 -3.27 -10.43 3.94
N VAL A 27 -3.22 -11.58 3.31
CA VAL A 27 -4.15 -11.98 2.24
C VAL A 27 -4.53 -13.45 2.39
N SER A 28 -5.70 -13.84 1.93
CA SER A 28 -6.04 -15.24 1.75
C SER A 28 -5.15 -15.91 0.67
N VAL A 29 -5.07 -17.23 0.62
CA VAL A 29 -4.28 -17.94 -0.40
C VAL A 29 -4.73 -17.56 -1.81
N ASP A 30 -6.03 -17.33 -2.01
CA ASP A 30 -6.64 -16.89 -3.26
C ASP A 30 -6.56 -15.36 -3.51
N GLY A 31 -5.79 -14.63 -2.67
CA GLY A 31 -5.32 -13.28 -2.97
C GLY A 31 -6.24 -12.13 -2.57
N PHE A 32 -7.16 -12.36 -1.64
CA PHE A 32 -8.06 -11.30 -1.14
C PHE A 32 -7.54 -10.67 0.15
N LEU A 33 -7.63 -9.34 0.24
CA LEU A 33 -7.32 -8.53 1.42
C LEU A 33 -8.43 -8.52 2.46
N ALA A 34 -9.67 -8.61 2.02
CA ALA A 34 -10.86 -8.53 2.84
C ALA A 34 -12.01 -9.29 2.19
N ARG A 35 -13.03 -9.63 2.95
CA ARG A 35 -14.30 -10.13 2.42
C ARG A 35 -15.04 -9.05 1.60
N PRO A 36 -16.10 -9.40 0.84
CA PRO A 36 -16.87 -8.41 0.09
C PRO A 36 -17.49 -7.30 0.95
N ASP A 37 -17.80 -7.57 2.20
CA ASP A 37 -18.32 -6.63 3.20
C ASP A 37 -17.23 -5.88 3.99
N HIS A 38 -15.95 -6.04 3.60
CA HIS A 38 -14.75 -5.51 4.25
C HIS A 38 -14.36 -6.21 5.56
N ALA A 39 -14.98 -7.30 5.96
CA ALA A 39 -14.57 -8.06 7.14
C ALA A 39 -13.18 -8.68 6.95
N LEU A 40 -12.42 -8.75 8.04
CA LEU A 40 -11.03 -9.24 8.11
C LEU A 40 -10.89 -10.50 8.97
N ASP A 41 -11.98 -11.12 9.37
CA ASP A 41 -12.06 -12.25 10.31
C ASP A 41 -11.18 -13.44 9.91
N PHE A 42 -10.99 -13.67 8.61
CA PHE A 42 -10.13 -14.75 8.13
C PHE A 42 -8.63 -14.57 8.48
N LEU A 43 -8.19 -13.35 8.80
CA LEU A 43 -6.81 -13.08 9.22
C LEU A 43 -6.50 -13.76 10.56
N ASP A 44 -7.51 -14.00 11.40
CA ASP A 44 -7.36 -14.68 12.69
C ASP A 44 -6.89 -16.14 12.54
N ALA A 45 -7.09 -16.75 11.37
CA ALA A 45 -6.59 -18.09 11.06
C ALA A 45 -5.04 -18.15 11.05
N GLY A 46 -4.36 -17.02 10.97
CA GLY A 46 -2.90 -16.91 11.09
C GLY A 46 -2.38 -16.96 12.54
N GLY A 47 -3.28 -16.95 13.55
CA GLY A 47 -2.90 -16.97 14.96
C GLY A 47 -2.21 -15.67 15.41
N GLN A 48 -1.54 -15.76 16.57
CA GLN A 48 -0.88 -14.61 17.23
C GLN A 48 0.65 -14.62 17.05
N GLU A 49 1.18 -15.43 16.12
CA GLU A 49 2.62 -15.54 15.91
C GLU A 49 3.17 -14.22 15.32
N PRO A 50 4.21 -13.61 15.93
CA PRO A 50 4.80 -12.37 15.40
C PRO A 50 5.32 -12.58 13.99
N HIS A 51 4.97 -11.70 13.08
CA HIS A 51 5.35 -11.77 11.65
C HIS A 51 6.03 -10.50 11.14
N GLY A 52 6.63 -9.70 12.06
CA GLY A 52 7.50 -8.57 11.72
C GLY A 52 6.75 -7.28 11.41
N PHE A 53 5.45 -7.17 11.74
CA PHE A 53 4.71 -5.93 11.53
C PHE A 53 5.19 -4.79 12.43
N GLU A 54 5.53 -5.08 13.68
CA GLU A 54 5.99 -4.05 14.64
C GLU A 54 7.28 -3.41 14.18
N GLU A 55 8.27 -4.21 13.74
CA GLU A 55 9.54 -3.72 13.21
C GLU A 55 9.34 -2.92 11.92
N PHE A 56 8.48 -3.42 11.04
CA PHE A 56 8.10 -2.69 9.82
C PHE A 56 7.47 -1.33 10.19
N TYR A 57 6.47 -1.35 11.07
CA TYR A 57 5.71 -0.17 11.46
C TYR A 57 6.55 0.85 12.21
N ALA A 58 7.53 0.41 13.01
CA ALA A 58 8.47 1.30 13.69
C ALA A 58 9.24 2.21 12.71
N GLY A 59 9.58 1.68 11.54
CA GLY A 59 10.29 2.41 10.48
C GLY A 59 9.40 3.27 9.57
N VAL A 60 8.08 3.30 9.77
CA VAL A 60 7.14 4.10 8.97
C VAL A 60 7.02 5.51 9.52
N ASP A 61 7.03 6.52 8.66
CA ASP A 61 6.82 7.92 9.04
C ASP A 61 5.36 8.36 8.87
N VAL A 62 4.68 7.83 7.87
CA VAL A 62 3.30 8.20 7.51
C VAL A 62 2.55 7.00 6.95
N VAL A 63 1.28 6.88 7.30
CA VAL A 63 0.37 5.86 6.75
C VAL A 63 -0.54 6.53 5.72
N VAL A 64 -0.74 5.90 4.57
CA VAL A 64 -1.62 6.38 3.50
C VAL A 64 -2.69 5.33 3.23
N ILE A 65 -3.93 5.68 3.52
CA ILE A 65 -5.10 4.79 3.37
C ILE A 65 -6.19 5.42 2.53
N GLY A 66 -7.02 4.62 1.93
CA GLY A 66 -8.24 5.09 1.29
C GLY A 66 -9.37 5.33 2.31
N ARG A 67 -10.37 6.13 1.92
CA ARG A 67 -11.54 6.43 2.77
C ARG A 67 -12.24 5.16 3.29
N LYS A 68 -12.38 4.11 2.47
CA LYS A 68 -13.02 2.86 2.90
C LYS A 68 -12.22 2.13 3.98
N THR A 69 -10.90 2.09 3.85
CA THR A 69 -10.03 1.54 4.89
C THR A 69 -10.16 2.34 6.19
N PHE A 70 -10.19 3.67 6.08
CA PHE A 70 -10.42 4.54 7.23
C PHE A 70 -11.75 4.22 7.93
N GLU A 71 -12.86 4.10 7.17
CA GLU A 71 -14.18 3.73 7.70
C GLU A 71 -14.15 2.37 8.44
N VAL A 72 -13.42 1.38 7.88
CA VAL A 72 -13.25 0.05 8.51
C VAL A 72 -12.44 0.17 9.81
N VAL A 73 -11.33 0.88 9.81
CA VAL A 73 -10.49 1.07 11.00
C VAL A 73 -11.27 1.72 12.16
N LEU A 74 -12.19 2.63 11.86
CA LEU A 74 -13.05 3.23 12.88
C LEU A 74 -13.96 2.20 13.59
N THR A 75 -14.27 1.08 12.95
CA THR A 75 -15.09 0.01 13.55
C THR A 75 -14.33 -0.82 14.59
N PHE A 76 -13.01 -0.71 14.68
CA PHE A 76 -12.19 -1.46 15.65
C PHE A 76 -12.24 -0.88 17.07
N GLY A 77 -12.90 0.27 17.25
CA GLY A 77 -13.11 0.91 18.57
C GLY A 77 -11.95 1.78 19.01
N GLU A 78 -10.71 1.34 18.82
CA GLU A 78 -9.50 2.11 19.10
C GLU A 78 -8.79 2.54 17.82
N TRP A 79 -8.13 3.71 17.87
CA TRP A 79 -7.37 4.20 16.73
C TRP A 79 -6.09 3.38 16.51
N SER A 80 -6.08 2.57 15.47
CA SER A 80 -5.04 1.54 15.21
C SER A 80 -3.66 2.10 14.88
N TYR A 81 -3.56 3.38 14.46
CA TYR A 81 -2.29 3.95 13.99
C TYR A 81 -1.55 4.78 15.07
N GLY A 82 -2.09 4.85 16.29
CA GLY A 82 -1.47 5.55 17.40
C GLY A 82 -1.18 7.03 17.09
N LYS A 83 0.07 7.45 17.24
CA LYS A 83 0.50 8.85 17.00
C LYS A 83 1.09 9.08 15.59
N LYS A 84 1.18 8.05 14.74
CA LYS A 84 1.73 8.23 13.40
C LYS A 84 0.79 9.08 12.55
N PRO A 85 1.31 10.00 11.73
CA PRO A 85 0.54 10.72 10.73
C PRO A 85 -0.19 9.76 9.79
N VAL A 86 -1.47 10.02 9.56
CA VAL A 86 -2.30 9.24 8.63
C VAL A 86 -2.90 10.18 7.59
N VAL A 87 -2.67 9.84 6.33
CA VAL A 87 -3.28 10.51 5.18
C VAL A 87 -4.42 9.65 4.66
N VAL A 88 -5.63 10.19 4.69
CA VAL A 88 -6.83 9.54 4.14
C VAL A 88 -7.09 10.08 2.74
N LEU A 89 -7.00 9.22 1.74
CA LEU A 89 -7.24 9.58 0.34
C LEU A 89 -8.73 9.59 0.05
N SER A 90 -9.28 10.76 -0.26
CA SER A 90 -10.69 10.94 -0.61
C SER A 90 -10.90 12.19 -1.45
N SER A 91 -11.75 12.10 -2.49
CA SER A 91 -12.26 13.24 -3.25
C SER A 91 -13.48 13.90 -2.59
N ARG A 92 -14.01 13.31 -1.52
CA ARG A 92 -15.15 13.84 -0.75
C ARG A 92 -14.68 14.17 0.66
N PRO A 93 -15.26 15.15 1.35
CA PRO A 93 -14.95 15.45 2.73
C PRO A 93 -15.04 14.20 3.62
N VAL A 94 -14.08 14.05 4.54
CA VAL A 94 -14.03 12.99 5.54
C VAL A 94 -14.15 13.62 6.92
N ASP A 95 -15.02 13.07 7.75
CA ASP A 95 -15.17 13.49 9.14
C ASP A 95 -14.14 12.77 10.02
N PHE A 96 -13.29 13.54 10.68
CA PHE A 96 -12.28 13.06 11.62
C PHE A 96 -12.63 13.30 13.09
N SER A 97 -13.83 13.77 13.39
CA SER A 97 -14.26 14.17 14.74
C SER A 97 -14.18 13.03 15.77
N SER A 98 -14.27 11.78 15.32
CA SER A 98 -14.13 10.59 16.17
C SER A 98 -12.69 10.28 16.59
N ILE A 99 -11.69 10.88 15.93
CA ILE A 99 -10.27 10.66 16.23
C ILE A 99 -9.84 11.58 17.38
N LYS A 100 -9.77 11.00 18.59
CA LYS A 100 -9.40 11.75 19.80
C LYS A 100 -7.87 11.90 19.97
N SER A 101 -7.11 11.00 19.39
CA SER A 101 -5.63 11.01 19.48
C SER A 101 -5.06 10.57 18.12
N GLY A 102 -4.11 11.34 17.60
CA GLY A 102 -3.49 11.05 16.31
C GLY A 102 -3.47 12.27 15.39
N VAL A 103 -2.67 12.20 14.35
CA VAL A 103 -2.57 13.21 13.30
C VAL A 103 -3.19 12.62 12.04
N VAL A 104 -4.41 13.03 11.72
CA VAL A 104 -5.13 12.53 10.54
C VAL A 104 -5.49 13.71 9.66
N GLU A 105 -5.23 13.57 8.38
CA GLU A 105 -5.56 14.57 7.38
C GLU A 105 -6.09 13.94 6.10
N GLN A 106 -6.80 14.72 5.30
CA GLN A 106 -7.28 14.31 4.01
C GLN A 106 -6.37 14.83 2.90
N MET A 107 -6.08 13.96 1.93
CA MET A 107 -5.52 14.37 0.65
C MET A 107 -6.37 13.83 -0.51
N SER A 108 -6.27 14.48 -1.67
CA SER A 108 -6.84 14.00 -2.93
C SER A 108 -5.87 14.26 -4.06
N GLY A 109 -5.94 13.46 -5.11
CA GLY A 109 -5.07 13.57 -6.28
C GLY A 109 -4.60 12.22 -6.80
N GLU A 110 -3.75 12.26 -7.81
CA GLU A 110 -3.11 11.08 -8.35
C GLU A 110 -1.94 10.61 -7.46
N PRO A 111 -1.61 9.31 -7.47
CA PRO A 111 -0.55 8.77 -6.61
C PRO A 111 0.78 9.54 -6.67
N ALA A 112 1.21 9.95 -7.87
CA ALA A 112 2.46 10.71 -8.02
C ALA A 112 2.40 12.09 -7.34
N GLU A 113 1.24 12.75 -7.35
CA GLU A 113 1.04 14.04 -6.69
C GLU A 113 1.06 13.88 -5.17
N ILE A 114 0.43 12.82 -4.66
CA ILE A 114 0.45 12.48 -3.23
C ILE A 114 1.90 12.21 -2.79
N VAL A 115 2.65 11.42 -3.55
CA VAL A 115 4.06 11.13 -3.27
C VAL A 115 4.88 12.41 -3.20
N ALA A 116 4.73 13.31 -4.18
CA ALA A 116 5.45 14.59 -4.20
C ALA A 116 5.14 15.46 -2.98
N GLN A 117 3.87 15.49 -2.53
CA GLN A 117 3.45 16.22 -1.33
C GLN A 117 4.07 15.61 -0.05
N LEU A 118 4.14 14.28 0.05
CA LEU A 118 4.76 13.60 1.18
C LEU A 118 6.29 13.85 1.21
N GLU A 119 6.94 13.83 0.06
CA GLU A 119 8.37 14.18 -0.07
C GLU A 119 8.67 15.62 0.34
N ALA A 120 7.85 16.57 -0.09
CA ALA A 120 7.99 17.98 0.26
C ALA A 120 7.88 18.19 1.78
N ARG A 121 7.18 17.31 2.50
CA ARG A 121 7.06 17.28 3.96
C ARG A 121 8.17 16.50 4.65
N SER A 122 9.18 16.05 3.89
CA SER A 122 10.35 15.32 4.38
C SER A 122 10.08 13.94 4.94
N PHE A 123 8.93 13.32 4.68
CA PHE A 123 8.71 11.91 4.98
C PHE A 123 9.66 11.02 4.18
N LYS A 124 10.17 9.97 4.79
CA LYS A 124 11.13 9.04 4.20
C LYS A 124 10.55 7.66 3.93
N HIS A 125 9.52 7.27 4.70
CA HIS A 125 8.88 5.97 4.55
C HIS A 125 7.36 6.07 4.74
N ALA A 126 6.61 5.80 3.68
CA ALA A 126 5.16 5.71 3.70
C ALA A 126 4.70 4.25 3.67
N TYR A 127 3.75 3.91 4.54
CA TYR A 127 3.00 2.66 4.50
C TYR A 127 1.71 2.88 3.74
N ILE A 128 1.57 2.18 2.62
CA ILE A 128 0.38 2.24 1.74
C ILE A 128 -0.52 1.05 2.07
N ASP A 129 -1.76 1.32 2.47
CA ASP A 129 -2.70 0.29 2.89
C ASP A 129 -4.10 0.49 2.29
N GLY A 130 -4.81 -0.66 2.17
CA GLY A 130 -6.15 -0.75 1.56
C GLY A 130 -6.13 -1.06 0.06
N GLY A 131 -7.00 -2.00 -0.36
CA GLY A 131 -6.96 -2.62 -1.69
C GLY A 131 -6.90 -1.63 -2.84
N ILE A 132 -7.88 -0.73 -2.96
CA ILE A 132 -7.92 0.26 -4.05
C ILE A 132 -6.71 1.20 -4.02
N THR A 133 -6.27 1.60 -2.82
CA THR A 133 -5.10 2.47 -2.66
C THR A 133 -3.84 1.77 -3.16
N ILE A 134 -3.59 0.54 -2.69
CA ILE A 134 -2.45 -0.28 -3.14
C ILE A 134 -2.47 -0.43 -4.67
N GLN A 135 -3.61 -0.81 -5.24
CA GLN A 135 -3.76 -1.01 -6.68
C GLN A 135 -3.46 0.25 -7.49
N ARG A 136 -3.96 1.43 -7.04
CA ARG A 136 -3.68 2.71 -7.71
C ARG A 136 -2.19 3.07 -7.65
N PHE A 137 -1.55 2.88 -6.49
CA PHE A 137 -0.14 3.18 -6.32
C PHE A 137 0.77 2.20 -7.07
N LEU A 138 0.36 0.93 -7.21
CA LEU A 138 1.04 -0.05 -8.06
C LEU A 138 0.90 0.33 -9.55
N ALA A 139 -0.30 0.63 -10.01
CA ALA A 139 -0.54 1.05 -11.40
C ALA A 139 0.25 2.32 -11.76
N ALA A 140 0.41 3.25 -10.82
CA ALA A 140 1.23 4.46 -10.94
C ALA A 140 2.74 4.22 -10.70
N ARG A 141 3.17 2.96 -10.45
CA ARG A 141 4.57 2.59 -10.19
C ARG A 141 5.24 3.33 -9.03
N CYS A 142 4.46 3.66 -8.01
CA CYS A 142 4.95 4.37 -6.83
C CYS A 142 5.43 3.45 -5.70
N ILE A 143 5.04 2.17 -5.71
CA ILE A 143 5.43 1.20 -4.66
C ILE A 143 6.86 0.71 -4.89
N ASN A 144 7.65 0.61 -3.80
CA ASN A 144 9.01 0.11 -3.83
C ASN A 144 9.15 -1.28 -3.20
N ARG A 145 8.30 -1.61 -2.22
CA ARG A 145 8.41 -2.85 -1.44
C ARG A 145 7.04 -3.43 -1.14
N LEU A 146 6.94 -4.75 -1.27
CA LEU A 146 5.75 -5.53 -0.90
C LEU A 146 6.15 -6.57 0.14
N VAL A 147 5.47 -6.58 1.27
CA VAL A 147 5.52 -7.68 2.26
C VAL A 147 4.11 -8.27 2.32
N ILE A 148 3.97 -9.47 1.80
CA ILE A 148 2.68 -10.13 1.64
C ILE A 148 2.68 -11.41 2.46
N THR A 149 1.78 -11.48 3.45
CA THR A 149 1.59 -12.65 4.30
C THR A 149 0.35 -13.41 3.84
N ARG A 150 0.52 -14.62 3.31
CA ARG A 150 -0.59 -15.50 2.97
C ARG A 150 -1.06 -16.23 4.19
N VAL A 151 -2.34 -16.06 4.52
CA VAL A 151 -3.05 -16.80 5.56
C VAL A 151 -3.56 -18.10 4.94
N PRO A 152 -3.45 -19.26 5.62
CA PRO A 152 -3.77 -20.57 5.05
C PRO A 152 -5.29 -20.80 4.91
N VAL A 153 -5.98 -19.95 4.16
CA VAL A 153 -7.42 -19.99 3.93
C VAL A 153 -7.76 -19.57 2.50
N LEU A 154 -8.80 -20.17 1.95
CA LEU A 154 -9.47 -19.73 0.73
C LEU A 154 -10.80 -19.10 1.12
N ILE A 155 -11.09 -17.89 0.67
CA ILE A 155 -12.36 -17.21 0.97
C ILE A 155 -13.29 -17.10 -0.25
N GLY A 156 -12.79 -17.44 -1.45
CA GLY A 156 -13.58 -17.57 -2.68
C GLY A 156 -13.99 -16.25 -3.32
N ALA A 157 -14.29 -15.22 -2.55
CA ALA A 157 -14.63 -13.88 -3.05
C ALA A 157 -14.23 -12.82 -2.04
N GLY A 158 -13.88 -11.63 -2.51
CA GLY A 158 -13.45 -10.53 -1.64
C GLY A 158 -12.87 -9.35 -2.40
N ILE A 159 -12.20 -8.48 -1.64
CA ILE A 159 -11.45 -7.34 -2.17
C ILE A 159 -10.04 -7.83 -2.51
N PRO A 160 -9.66 -7.90 -3.79
CA PRO A 160 -8.36 -8.43 -4.19
C PRO A 160 -7.22 -7.48 -3.81
N LEU A 161 -6.04 -8.05 -3.50
CA LEU A 161 -4.82 -7.26 -3.32
C LEU A 161 -4.39 -6.59 -4.63
N PHE A 162 -4.43 -7.33 -5.72
CA PHE A 162 -4.00 -6.85 -7.03
C PHE A 162 -5.20 -6.58 -7.94
N GLY A 163 -5.09 -5.55 -8.76
CA GLY A 163 -6.03 -5.18 -9.78
C GLY A 163 -5.39 -5.14 -11.17
N PRO A 164 -6.10 -4.64 -12.17
CA PRO A 164 -5.54 -4.44 -13.51
C PRO A 164 -4.32 -3.52 -13.48
N LEU A 165 -3.31 -3.89 -14.23
CA LEU A 165 -2.10 -3.10 -14.44
C LEU A 165 -1.99 -2.71 -15.90
N PRO A 166 -1.49 -1.50 -16.24
CA PRO A 166 -1.30 -1.07 -17.63
C PRO A 166 -0.21 -1.89 -18.34
N ARG A 167 0.73 -2.45 -17.60
CA ARG A 167 1.81 -3.36 -18.01
C ARG A 167 2.38 -4.10 -16.82
N ASP A 168 3.14 -5.15 -17.06
CA ASP A 168 3.77 -5.95 -16.01
C ASP A 168 4.66 -5.12 -15.08
N ILE A 169 4.70 -5.52 -13.82
CA ILE A 169 5.64 -5.02 -12.80
C ILE A 169 6.52 -6.18 -12.37
N ASN A 170 7.79 -6.14 -12.73
CA ASN A 170 8.74 -7.15 -12.31
C ASN A 170 9.07 -6.99 -10.83
N LEU A 171 9.05 -8.10 -10.11
CA LEU A 171 9.34 -8.16 -8.69
C LEU A 171 10.64 -8.92 -8.46
N ARG A 172 11.54 -8.34 -7.68
CA ARG A 172 12.72 -9.04 -7.18
C ARG A 172 12.39 -9.66 -5.82
N HIS A 173 12.40 -10.97 -5.74
CA HIS A 173 12.22 -11.69 -4.47
C HIS A 173 13.38 -11.37 -3.51
N VAL A 174 13.05 -11.01 -2.27
CA VAL A 174 14.01 -10.69 -1.21
C VAL A 174 14.08 -11.82 -0.20
N ALA A 175 12.95 -12.26 0.33
CA ALA A 175 12.87 -13.31 1.33
C ALA A 175 11.50 -14.00 1.33
N THR A 176 11.47 -15.23 1.81
CA THR A 176 10.23 -15.94 2.17
C THR A 176 10.42 -16.58 3.53
N ARG A 177 9.41 -16.46 4.38
CA ARG A 177 9.36 -17.08 5.71
C ARG A 177 8.06 -17.86 5.85
N SER A 178 8.16 -19.03 6.46
CA SER A 178 7.00 -19.83 6.88
C SER A 178 6.93 -19.86 8.40
N TYR A 179 5.73 -19.86 8.92
CA TYR A 179 5.43 -19.80 10.35
C TYR A 179 4.71 -21.08 10.78
N LYS A 180 4.82 -21.44 12.06
CA LYS A 180 4.16 -22.64 12.60
C LYS A 180 2.63 -22.57 12.49
N SER A 181 2.09 -21.37 12.52
CA SER A 181 0.68 -21.06 12.29
C SER A 181 0.19 -21.37 10.87
N GLY A 182 1.10 -21.69 9.93
CA GLY A 182 0.78 -21.91 8.52
C GLY A 182 0.87 -20.66 7.67
N LEU A 183 1.18 -19.48 8.26
CA LEU A 183 1.44 -18.26 7.50
C LEU A 183 2.66 -18.44 6.58
N VAL A 184 2.57 -17.89 5.38
CA VAL A 184 3.72 -17.77 4.45
C VAL A 184 3.86 -16.31 4.06
N GLN A 185 4.95 -15.69 4.49
CA GLN A 185 5.26 -14.30 4.18
C GLN A 185 6.34 -14.23 3.12
N SER A 186 6.07 -13.47 2.07
CA SER A 186 7.04 -13.18 1.01
C SER A 186 7.29 -11.68 0.90
N GLU A 187 8.56 -11.33 0.77
CA GLU A 187 9.00 -9.95 0.59
C GLU A 187 9.56 -9.77 -0.82
N TYR A 188 9.15 -8.69 -1.47
CA TYR A 188 9.59 -8.31 -2.80
C TYR A 188 9.98 -6.84 -2.85
N GLU A 189 10.96 -6.52 -3.67
CA GLU A 189 11.27 -5.16 -4.11
C GLU A 189 10.86 -4.97 -5.57
N ILE A 190 10.46 -3.75 -5.89
CA ILE A 190 10.12 -3.32 -7.24
C ILE A 190 11.28 -2.47 -7.75
N ASP A 191 12.01 -2.99 -8.74
CA ASP A 191 13.14 -2.29 -9.33
C ASP A 191 12.66 -1.22 -10.31
N ALA A 192 13.17 0.00 -10.13
CA ALA A 192 12.82 1.13 -10.99
C ALA A 192 13.37 0.96 -12.43
N GLU A 193 14.46 0.24 -12.61
CA GLU A 193 15.13 0.08 -13.91
C GLU A 193 14.43 -0.92 -14.84
N ALA A 194 13.71 -1.91 -14.30
CA ALA A 194 12.90 -2.85 -15.09
C ALA A 194 11.63 -2.21 -15.70
N GLN A 195 11.44 -0.90 -15.51
CA GLN A 195 10.24 -0.18 -15.89
C GLN A 195 10.38 0.64 -17.19
N ILE A 196 11.54 0.59 -17.87
CA ILE A 196 11.84 1.44 -19.05
C ILE A 196 11.89 0.63 -20.36
N GLN A 197 11.50 -0.65 -20.34
CA GLN A 197 11.38 -1.42 -21.61
C GLN A 197 9.95 -1.52 -22.07
#